data_68497967ab058be0d831b230cb65f45b
#
_entry.id   68497967ab058be0d831b230cb65f45b
#
_cell.length_a   1.000
_cell.length_b   1.000
_cell.length_c   1.000
_cell.angle_alpha   90.00
_cell.angle_beta   90.00
_cell.angle_gamma   90.00
#
_symmetry.space_group_name_H-M   'P 1'
#
loop_
_entity.id
_entity.type
_entity.pdbx_description
1 polymer ?
#
loop_
_entity_poly.entity_id
_entity_poly.type
_entity_poly.pdbx_seq_one_letter_code
_entity_poly.pdbx_strand_id
1 'polypeptide(L)'
;IERTSDMPELPEVETIRRVLEPQLQNRTIEKVTVNHKDAVAYPSVDDFCLGLTGQMVSHIQRRGKFLIICMKSGDRVILHLRMTGGLLFTPKNYPEEKYTHLIFHFDQGQKLLFSDMRRFGRFWFLKKEEKDTFSGIAKLGIEPFDPKLSADYLKTYLGTRKKAIKTCLLDQNTIAGIGNIYSDEILFAAKILPSRPANSLTDKEWKCLAVTIPERLEYFIEKNAISAEDYLETKGKDYRNTPFLRIYGHGGEPCPVCGSTLCRTTIGGRSSVYCE
;
A
#
# COMPACT_ATOMS: atom_id res chain seq x y z
N ILE A 1 -22.37 9.28 2.79
CA ILE A 1 -21.11 9.99 3.16
C ILE A 1 -20.05 9.38 2.26
N GLU A 2 -19.64 10.08 1.19
CA GLU A 2 -18.47 9.69 0.40
C GLU A 2 -17.25 9.71 1.34
N ARG A 3 -16.85 8.54 1.80
CA ARG A 3 -15.57 8.41 2.48
C ARG A 3 -14.49 8.71 1.43
N THR A 4 -13.76 9.79 1.66
CA THR A 4 -12.56 10.12 0.88
C THR A 4 -11.74 8.86 0.71
N SER A 5 -11.45 8.49 -0.53
CA SER A 5 -10.62 7.31 -0.84
C SER A 5 -9.24 7.52 -0.24
N ASP A 6 -9.02 6.93 0.92
CA ASP A 6 -7.69 6.93 1.51
C ASP A 6 -6.73 6.13 0.63
N MET A 7 -5.49 6.58 0.59
CA MET A 7 -4.44 5.92 -0.18
C MET A 7 -4.32 4.45 0.26
N PRO A 8 -4.27 3.48 -0.69
CA PRO A 8 -3.94 2.11 -0.33
C PRO A 8 -2.64 2.05 0.48
N GLU A 9 -2.73 1.47 1.67
CA GLU A 9 -1.60 1.23 2.56
C GLU A 9 -1.10 -0.21 2.39
N LEU A 10 -0.17 -0.65 3.22
CA LEU A 10 0.44 -1.99 3.08
C LEU A 10 -0.59 -3.13 2.98
N PRO A 11 -1.63 -3.22 3.82
CA PRO A 11 -2.60 -4.33 3.72
C PRO A 11 -3.35 -4.36 2.38
N GLU A 12 -3.79 -3.20 1.88
CA GLU A 12 -4.48 -3.11 0.59
C GLU A 12 -3.55 -3.49 -0.57
N VAL A 13 -2.30 -3.01 -0.55
CA VAL A 13 -1.31 -3.32 -1.59
C VAL A 13 -0.95 -4.81 -1.57
N GLU A 14 -0.84 -5.43 -0.39
CA GLU A 14 -0.62 -6.87 -0.26
C GLU A 14 -1.80 -7.68 -0.79
N THR A 15 -3.03 -7.24 -0.54
CA THR A 15 -4.24 -7.88 -1.11
C THR A 15 -4.22 -7.84 -2.63
N ILE A 16 -3.92 -6.70 -3.23
CA ILE A 16 -3.79 -6.56 -4.69
C ILE A 16 -2.72 -7.51 -5.22
N ARG A 17 -1.56 -7.61 -4.56
CA ARG A 17 -0.50 -8.55 -4.92
C ARG A 17 -1.02 -9.99 -4.94
N ARG A 18 -1.68 -10.42 -3.86
CA ARG A 18 -2.21 -11.79 -3.72
C ARG A 18 -3.28 -12.13 -4.76
N VAL A 19 -4.11 -11.16 -5.12
CA VAL A 19 -5.14 -11.32 -6.15
C VAL A 19 -4.53 -11.42 -7.54
N LEU A 20 -3.53 -10.59 -7.85
CA LEU A 20 -2.99 -10.47 -9.21
C LEU A 20 -1.94 -11.53 -9.52
N GLU A 21 -1.09 -11.91 -8.56
CA GLU A 21 0.05 -12.80 -8.81
C GLU A 21 -0.35 -14.14 -9.46
N PRO A 22 -1.34 -14.90 -8.95
CA PRO A 22 -1.74 -16.16 -9.58
C PRO A 22 -2.28 -15.99 -11.00
N GLN A 23 -2.87 -14.83 -11.30
CA GLN A 23 -3.46 -14.53 -12.60
C GLN A 23 -2.42 -14.09 -13.63
N LEU A 24 -1.34 -13.41 -13.20
CA LEU A 24 -0.32 -12.84 -14.07
C LEU A 24 0.90 -13.75 -14.23
N GLN A 25 1.15 -14.66 -13.31
CA GLN A 25 2.32 -15.54 -13.35
C GLN A 25 2.33 -16.38 -14.61
N ASN A 26 3.48 -16.41 -15.30
CA ASN A 26 3.71 -17.07 -16.58
C ASN A 26 2.91 -16.49 -17.78
N ARG A 27 2.30 -15.33 -17.62
CA ARG A 27 1.66 -14.62 -18.74
C ARG A 27 2.66 -13.74 -19.47
N THR A 28 2.49 -13.66 -20.78
CA THR A 28 3.33 -12.83 -21.65
C THR A 28 2.62 -11.52 -22.01
N ILE A 29 3.33 -10.41 -21.84
CA ILE A 29 2.86 -9.09 -22.26
C ILE A 29 3.05 -8.98 -23.77
N GLU A 30 1.94 -8.92 -24.53
CA GLU A 30 1.98 -8.79 -25.98
C GLU A 30 2.10 -7.33 -26.44
N LYS A 31 1.55 -6.42 -25.65
CA LYS A 31 1.54 -4.98 -25.95
C LYS A 31 1.27 -4.17 -24.68
N VAL A 32 1.79 -2.94 -24.62
CA VAL A 32 1.40 -1.94 -23.62
C VAL A 32 0.79 -0.74 -24.33
N THR A 33 -0.37 -0.28 -23.85
CA THR A 33 -1.01 0.96 -24.30
C THR A 33 -0.93 1.99 -23.19
N VAL A 34 -0.48 3.20 -23.52
CA VAL A 34 -0.36 4.32 -22.58
C VAL A 34 -1.33 5.42 -23.00
N ASN A 35 -2.44 5.57 -22.29
CA ASN A 35 -3.44 6.59 -22.53
C ASN A 35 -3.07 7.93 -21.86
N HIS A 36 -2.27 7.87 -20.78
CA HIS A 36 -1.80 9.04 -20.06
C HIS A 36 -0.30 8.91 -19.74
N LYS A 37 0.51 9.68 -20.47
CA LYS A 37 1.97 9.57 -20.44
C LYS A 37 2.60 9.76 -19.06
N ASP A 38 2.03 10.64 -18.22
CA ASP A 38 2.58 10.94 -16.90
C ASP A 38 2.47 9.77 -15.91
N ALA A 39 1.70 8.72 -16.25
CA ALA A 39 1.68 7.48 -15.46
C ALA A 39 3.01 6.72 -15.56
N VAL A 40 3.75 6.89 -16.66
CA VAL A 40 5.11 6.33 -16.84
C VAL A 40 6.12 7.37 -16.36
N ALA A 41 6.77 7.11 -15.24
CA ALA A 41 7.77 7.99 -14.67
C ALA A 41 9.19 7.70 -15.18
N TYR A 42 9.44 6.45 -15.61
CA TYR A 42 10.73 6.02 -16.17
C TYR A 42 10.60 4.67 -16.88
N PRO A 43 11.29 4.44 -18.00
CA PRO A 43 12.02 5.41 -18.84
C PRO A 43 11.05 6.29 -19.66
N SER A 44 11.37 6.60 -20.93
CA SER A 44 10.40 7.20 -21.85
C SER A 44 9.21 6.26 -22.07
N VAL A 45 8.06 6.79 -22.51
CA VAL A 45 6.87 5.97 -22.81
C VAL A 45 7.18 4.91 -23.87
N ASP A 46 7.94 5.29 -24.90
CA ASP A 46 8.30 4.38 -26.00
C ASP A 46 9.20 3.25 -25.51
N ASP A 47 10.23 3.56 -24.73
CA ASP A 47 11.15 2.56 -24.14
C ASP A 47 10.42 1.67 -23.12
N PHE A 48 9.47 2.21 -22.37
CA PHE A 48 8.62 1.45 -21.46
C PHE A 48 7.79 0.42 -22.23
N CYS A 49 7.09 0.85 -23.27
CA CYS A 49 6.26 -0.04 -24.09
C CYS A 49 7.11 -1.10 -24.82
N LEU A 50 8.20 -0.67 -25.44
CA LEU A 50 9.10 -1.56 -26.18
C LEU A 50 9.77 -2.57 -25.25
N GLY A 51 10.28 -2.11 -24.11
CA GLY A 51 10.98 -2.95 -23.14
C GLY A 51 10.11 -4.02 -22.49
N LEU A 52 8.80 -3.78 -22.38
CA LEU A 52 7.85 -4.73 -21.76
C LEU A 52 7.19 -5.68 -22.77
N THR A 53 7.13 -5.31 -24.03
CA THR A 53 6.56 -6.17 -25.08
C THR A 53 7.38 -7.46 -25.23
N GLY A 54 6.69 -8.60 -25.17
CA GLY A 54 7.30 -9.94 -25.21
C GLY A 54 7.84 -10.46 -23.87
N GLN A 55 7.78 -9.66 -22.80
CA GLN A 55 8.21 -10.08 -21.47
C GLN A 55 7.18 -11.01 -20.80
N MET A 56 7.68 -12.03 -20.12
CA MET A 56 6.85 -12.95 -19.34
C MET A 56 6.95 -12.63 -17.84
N VAL A 57 5.82 -12.53 -17.18
CA VAL A 57 5.76 -12.29 -15.73
C VAL A 57 6.24 -13.52 -14.97
N SER A 58 7.15 -13.33 -14.04
CA SER A 58 7.65 -14.35 -13.11
C SER A 58 6.80 -14.40 -11.83
N HIS A 59 6.75 -13.30 -11.12
CA HIS A 59 6.03 -13.15 -9.85
C HIS A 59 5.81 -11.68 -9.52
N ILE A 60 5.05 -11.39 -8.46
CA ILE A 60 4.82 -10.03 -7.98
C ILE A 60 5.34 -9.93 -6.54
N GLN A 61 6.14 -8.92 -6.27
CA GLN A 61 6.61 -8.56 -4.93
C GLN A 61 5.92 -7.31 -4.43
N ARG A 62 5.93 -7.12 -3.12
CA ARG A 62 5.55 -5.87 -2.46
C ARG A 62 6.71 -5.35 -1.62
N ARG A 63 6.89 -4.03 -1.63
CA ARG A 63 7.81 -3.33 -0.74
C ARG A 63 7.11 -2.08 -0.19
N GLY A 64 6.77 -2.06 1.09
CA GLY A 64 5.93 -1.01 1.66
C GLY A 64 4.60 -0.89 0.92
N LYS A 65 4.35 0.25 0.29
CA LYS A 65 3.16 0.53 -0.51
C LYS A 65 3.41 0.42 -2.02
N PHE A 66 4.54 -0.15 -2.43
CA PHE A 66 4.89 -0.41 -3.82
C PHE A 66 4.60 -1.86 -4.20
N LEU A 67 4.15 -2.06 -5.43
CA LEU A 67 4.17 -3.35 -6.11
C LEU A 67 5.35 -3.43 -7.07
N ILE A 68 5.89 -4.61 -7.26
CA ILE A 68 7.00 -4.88 -8.17
C ILE A 68 6.62 -6.11 -8.99
N ILE A 69 6.31 -5.91 -10.28
CA ILE A 69 6.06 -7.01 -11.21
C ILE A 69 7.41 -7.43 -11.79
N CYS A 70 7.85 -8.62 -11.42
CA CYS A 70 9.12 -9.18 -11.84
C CYS A 70 8.96 -10.01 -13.10
N MET A 71 9.80 -9.77 -14.10
CA MET A 71 9.83 -10.51 -15.35
C MET A 71 10.81 -11.69 -15.27
N LYS A 72 10.60 -12.72 -16.08
CA LYS A 72 11.55 -13.86 -16.16
C LYS A 72 12.93 -13.47 -16.65
N SER A 73 13.03 -12.39 -17.40
CA SER A 73 14.32 -11.79 -17.80
C SER A 73 15.14 -11.27 -16.62
N GLY A 74 14.48 -10.99 -15.48
CA GLY A 74 15.02 -10.25 -14.34
C GLY A 74 14.72 -8.76 -14.38
N ASP A 75 14.14 -8.26 -15.49
CA ASP A 75 13.60 -6.89 -15.56
C ASP A 75 12.40 -6.75 -14.62
N ARG A 76 12.06 -5.52 -14.24
CA ARG A 76 10.98 -5.29 -13.28
C ARG A 76 10.21 -4.00 -13.54
N VAL A 77 8.92 -4.04 -13.29
CA VAL A 77 8.04 -2.86 -13.23
C VAL A 77 7.74 -2.57 -11.77
N ILE A 78 8.17 -1.41 -11.30
CA ILE A 78 7.82 -0.88 -9.98
C ILE A 78 6.63 0.04 -10.17
N LEU A 79 5.65 -0.03 -9.27
CA LEU A 79 4.50 0.86 -9.32
C LEU A 79 4.03 1.27 -7.92
N HIS A 80 3.51 2.48 -7.85
CA HIS A 80 2.88 3.03 -6.65
C HIS A 80 1.50 3.58 -7.00
N LEU A 81 0.46 3.05 -6.36
CA LEU A 81 -0.94 3.37 -6.66
C LEU A 81 -1.35 4.78 -6.21
N ARG A 82 -0.66 5.33 -5.23
CA ARG A 82 -1.00 6.62 -4.62
C ARG A 82 -2.42 6.63 -4.04
N MET A 83 -3.22 7.69 -4.29
CA MET A 83 -4.51 7.92 -3.62
C MET A 83 -5.66 7.11 -4.23
N THR A 84 -5.74 7.08 -5.56
CA THR A 84 -6.90 6.56 -6.30
C THR A 84 -6.54 5.55 -7.37
N GLY A 85 -5.27 5.16 -7.47
CA GLY A 85 -4.82 4.15 -8.42
C GLY A 85 -5.37 2.78 -8.07
N GLY A 86 -5.80 2.04 -9.09
CA GLY A 86 -6.28 0.67 -8.98
C GLY A 86 -5.81 -0.17 -10.16
N LEU A 87 -5.69 -1.46 -9.93
CA LEU A 87 -5.31 -2.46 -10.93
C LEU A 87 -6.43 -3.49 -11.05
N LEU A 88 -6.85 -3.80 -12.28
CA LEU A 88 -7.80 -4.86 -12.58
C LEU A 88 -7.25 -5.77 -13.67
N PHE A 89 -7.18 -7.06 -13.40
CA PHE A 89 -6.94 -8.05 -14.43
C PHE A 89 -8.30 -8.51 -14.99
N THR A 90 -8.50 -8.34 -16.31
CA THR A 90 -9.81 -8.40 -16.93
C THR A 90 -9.84 -9.37 -18.10
N PRO A 91 -10.99 -10.00 -18.40
CA PRO A 91 -11.15 -10.82 -19.60
C PRO A 91 -11.08 -9.96 -20.87
N LYS A 92 -10.92 -10.64 -22.03
CA LYS A 92 -10.72 -10.01 -23.35
C LYS A 92 -11.76 -8.93 -23.70
N ASN A 93 -13.02 -9.19 -23.42
CA ASN A 93 -14.15 -8.33 -23.81
C ASN A 93 -14.56 -7.36 -22.68
N TYR A 94 -13.77 -7.23 -21.64
CA TYR A 94 -14.06 -6.29 -20.57
C TYR A 94 -13.92 -4.85 -21.08
N PRO A 95 -14.91 -3.97 -20.82
CA PRO A 95 -14.84 -2.58 -21.25
C PRO A 95 -13.73 -1.83 -20.49
N GLU A 96 -13.12 -0.86 -21.16
CA GLU A 96 -12.16 0.00 -20.47
C GLU A 96 -12.86 0.82 -19.39
N GLU A 97 -12.25 0.85 -18.22
CA GLU A 97 -12.72 1.66 -17.11
C GLU A 97 -12.43 3.15 -17.36
N LYS A 98 -13.33 4.00 -16.89
CA LYS A 98 -13.08 5.44 -16.87
C LYS A 98 -11.77 5.73 -16.14
N TYR A 99 -10.96 6.63 -16.67
CA TYR A 99 -9.63 6.98 -16.15
C TYR A 99 -8.58 5.87 -16.28
N THR A 100 -8.74 4.93 -17.21
CA THR A 100 -7.69 3.96 -17.53
C THR A 100 -6.51 4.66 -18.24
N HIS A 101 -5.35 4.59 -17.60
CA HIS A 101 -4.13 5.29 -18.04
C HIS A 101 -3.09 4.37 -18.66
N LEU A 102 -3.04 3.11 -18.22
CA LEU A 102 -2.17 2.07 -18.76
C LEU A 102 -2.96 0.79 -18.98
N ILE A 103 -2.67 0.09 -20.08
CA ILE A 103 -3.22 -1.22 -20.39
C ILE A 103 -2.09 -2.14 -20.79
N PHE A 104 -1.87 -3.20 -20.01
CA PHE A 104 -0.99 -4.29 -20.38
C PHE A 104 -1.86 -5.37 -21.04
N HIS A 105 -1.64 -5.62 -22.32
CA HIS A 105 -2.32 -6.68 -23.06
C HIS A 105 -1.53 -7.96 -22.91
N PHE A 106 -2.16 -9.01 -22.44
CA PHE A 106 -1.56 -10.31 -22.22
C PHE A 106 -1.99 -11.32 -23.30
N ASP A 107 -1.23 -12.40 -23.38
CA ASP A 107 -1.60 -13.59 -24.15
C ASP A 107 -3.03 -14.03 -23.80
N GLN A 108 -3.73 -14.67 -24.74
CA GLN A 108 -5.14 -15.04 -24.62
C GLN A 108 -6.11 -13.85 -24.55
N GLY A 109 -5.64 -12.64 -24.76
CA GLY A 109 -6.44 -11.43 -24.88
C GLY A 109 -6.86 -10.77 -23.56
N GLN A 110 -6.43 -11.28 -22.40
CA GLN A 110 -6.67 -10.61 -21.13
C GLN A 110 -5.88 -9.32 -21.01
N LYS A 111 -6.32 -8.44 -20.11
CA LYS A 111 -5.72 -7.13 -19.91
C LYS A 111 -5.52 -6.84 -18.43
N LEU A 112 -4.39 -6.23 -18.07
CA LEU A 112 -4.24 -5.56 -16.78
C LEU A 112 -4.45 -4.07 -17.00
N LEU A 113 -5.52 -3.54 -16.41
CA LEU A 113 -5.90 -2.14 -16.49
C LEU A 113 -5.37 -1.40 -15.25
N PHE A 114 -4.71 -0.27 -15.46
CA PHE A 114 -4.41 0.69 -14.41
C PHE A 114 -5.29 1.93 -14.58
N SER A 115 -6.15 2.19 -13.62
CA SER A 115 -7.05 3.34 -13.60
C SER A 115 -6.77 4.22 -12.40
N ASP A 116 -6.75 5.55 -12.58
CA ASP A 116 -6.46 6.51 -11.51
C ASP A 116 -7.13 7.86 -11.75
N MET A 117 -8.19 8.16 -11.02
CA MET A 117 -8.95 9.39 -11.15
C MET A 117 -8.09 10.64 -10.88
N ARG A 118 -7.16 10.58 -9.94
CA ARG A 118 -6.31 11.70 -9.54
C ARG A 118 -4.99 11.81 -10.30
N ARG A 119 -4.65 10.79 -11.09
CA ARG A 119 -3.43 10.76 -11.93
C ARG A 119 -2.12 10.87 -11.16
N PHE A 120 -2.08 10.39 -9.91
CA PHE A 120 -0.89 10.43 -9.06
C PHE A 120 -0.06 9.16 -9.11
N GLY A 121 -0.67 8.04 -9.52
CA GLY A 121 0.01 6.76 -9.65
C GLY A 121 1.15 6.82 -10.66
N ARG A 122 2.21 6.05 -10.40
CA ARG A 122 3.45 6.09 -11.20
C ARG A 122 4.01 4.70 -11.41
N PHE A 123 4.59 4.50 -12.59
CA PHE A 123 5.25 3.29 -13.04
C PHE A 123 6.69 3.59 -13.44
N TRP A 124 7.60 2.69 -13.05
CA TRP A 124 9.01 2.69 -13.41
C TRP A 124 9.36 1.33 -13.97
N PHE A 125 9.95 1.27 -15.15
CA PHE A 125 10.47 0.03 -15.72
C PHE A 125 12.00 0.05 -15.67
N LEU A 126 12.59 -0.97 -15.07
CA LEU A 126 14.02 -1.10 -14.84
C LEU A 126 14.53 -2.42 -15.41
N LYS A 127 15.65 -2.35 -16.08
CA LYS A 127 16.38 -3.54 -16.53
C LYS A 127 16.99 -4.28 -15.33
N LYS A 128 17.29 -5.58 -15.50
CA LYS A 128 17.84 -6.45 -14.46
C LYS A 128 19.01 -5.83 -13.71
N GLU A 129 19.99 -5.29 -14.43
CA GLU A 129 21.22 -4.74 -13.86
C GLU A 129 21.09 -3.27 -13.45
N GLU A 130 19.96 -2.66 -13.70
CA GLU A 130 19.74 -1.24 -13.44
C GLU A 130 19.40 -1.00 -11.97
N LYS A 131 20.13 -0.06 -11.34
CA LYS A 131 19.85 0.36 -9.97
C LYS A 131 18.64 1.30 -9.95
N ASP A 132 17.72 1.04 -9.05
CA ASP A 132 16.59 1.93 -8.83
C ASP A 132 17.04 3.18 -8.05
N THR A 133 17.19 4.29 -8.76
CA THR A 133 17.44 5.61 -8.18
C THR A 133 16.22 6.54 -8.33
N PHE A 134 15.12 6.07 -8.92
CA PHE A 134 14.00 6.88 -9.39
C PHE A 134 12.72 6.73 -8.54
N SER A 135 12.36 5.51 -8.15
CA SER A 135 11.06 5.24 -7.51
C SER A 135 11.00 5.71 -6.05
N GLY A 136 12.15 5.78 -5.39
CA GLY A 136 12.26 6.06 -3.97
C GLY A 136 12.18 4.81 -3.08
N ILE A 137 12.02 3.62 -3.65
CA ILE A 137 11.93 2.34 -2.91
C ILE A 137 13.20 2.06 -2.08
N ALA A 138 14.36 2.49 -2.55
CA ALA A 138 15.64 2.33 -1.86
C ALA A 138 15.73 3.13 -0.55
N LYS A 139 14.89 4.15 -0.36
CA LYS A 139 14.84 4.98 0.84
C LYS A 139 13.90 4.42 1.91
N LEU A 140 13.14 3.39 1.60
CA LEU A 140 12.20 2.81 2.55
C LEU A 140 12.93 2.15 3.72
N GLY A 141 12.42 2.39 4.91
CA GLY A 141 12.83 1.72 6.13
C GLY A 141 12.47 0.23 6.15
N ILE A 142 12.53 -0.38 7.30
CA ILE A 142 12.26 -1.81 7.49
C ILE A 142 10.83 -2.18 7.12
N GLU A 143 10.63 -3.40 6.61
CA GLU A 143 9.28 -3.99 6.50
C GLU A 143 8.72 -4.30 7.90
N PRO A 144 7.40 -4.11 8.13
CA PRO A 144 6.80 -4.41 9.43
C PRO A 144 6.94 -5.87 9.87
N PHE A 145 7.11 -6.79 8.92
CA PHE A 145 7.24 -8.23 9.17
C PHE A 145 8.70 -8.71 9.23
N ASP A 146 9.67 -7.81 9.08
CA ASP A 146 11.08 -8.15 9.21
C ASP A 146 11.39 -8.49 10.69
N PRO A 147 12.05 -9.62 10.98
CA PRO A 147 12.44 -10.01 12.34
C PRO A 147 13.29 -8.97 13.09
N LYS A 148 13.92 -8.05 12.35
CA LYS A 148 14.69 -6.93 12.93
C LYS A 148 13.80 -5.83 13.52
N LEU A 149 12.48 -5.80 13.22
CA LEU A 149 11.55 -4.87 13.86
C LEU A 149 11.39 -5.26 15.33
N SER A 150 12.10 -4.58 16.19
CA SER A 150 12.15 -4.82 17.64
C SER A 150 11.91 -3.53 18.41
N ALA A 151 11.70 -3.64 19.72
CA ALA A 151 11.66 -2.48 20.60
C ALA A 151 12.93 -1.63 20.51
N ASP A 152 14.10 -2.28 20.43
CA ASP A 152 15.38 -1.59 20.30
C ASP A 152 15.50 -0.86 18.95
N TYR A 153 15.05 -1.48 17.86
CA TYR A 153 14.97 -0.81 16.56
C TYR A 153 14.10 0.45 16.65
N LEU A 154 12.86 0.32 17.13
CA LEU A 154 11.94 1.45 17.25
C LEU A 154 12.52 2.56 18.14
N LYS A 155 13.07 2.20 19.28
CA LYS A 155 13.69 3.14 20.22
C LYS A 155 14.91 3.85 19.62
N THR A 156 15.74 3.13 18.86
CA THR A 156 16.90 3.69 18.18
C THR A 156 16.51 4.75 17.16
N TYR A 157 15.51 4.47 16.31
CA TYR A 157 15.13 5.36 15.22
C TYR A 157 14.10 6.43 15.61
N LEU A 158 13.27 6.18 16.61
CA LEU A 158 12.16 7.06 17.00
C LEU A 158 12.31 7.65 18.41
N GLY A 159 13.02 6.99 19.31
CA GLY A 159 13.04 7.29 20.74
C GLY A 159 13.62 8.66 21.15
N THR A 160 14.32 9.34 20.26
CA THR A 160 14.81 10.72 20.48
C THR A 160 13.90 11.79 19.86
N ARG A 161 12.89 11.37 19.07
CA ARG A 161 12.04 12.33 18.34
C ARG A 161 11.01 12.96 19.26
N LYS A 162 10.93 14.28 19.25
CA LYS A 162 9.93 15.07 19.98
C LYS A 162 8.57 15.15 19.29
N LYS A 163 8.50 14.67 18.06
CA LYS A 163 7.24 14.61 17.28
C LYS A 163 6.28 13.57 17.86
N ALA A 164 4.98 13.76 17.60
CA ALA A 164 3.95 12.79 17.94
C ALA A 164 4.29 11.39 17.39
N ILE A 165 4.07 10.35 18.18
CA ILE A 165 4.37 8.96 17.79
C ILE A 165 3.65 8.59 16.49
N LYS A 166 2.40 9.04 16.27
CA LYS A 166 1.71 8.84 15.00
C LYS A 166 2.53 9.38 13.82
N THR A 167 3.02 10.62 13.90
CA THR A 167 3.85 11.21 12.85
C THR A 167 5.13 10.42 12.59
N CYS A 168 5.70 9.84 13.63
CA CYS A 168 6.88 8.99 13.52
C CYS A 168 6.59 7.66 12.81
N LEU A 169 5.44 7.03 13.08
CA LEU A 169 5.01 5.80 12.39
C LEU A 169 4.67 6.02 10.91
N LEU A 170 4.31 7.24 10.53
CA LEU A 170 4.04 7.60 9.12
C LEU A 170 5.31 7.77 8.29
N ASP A 171 6.48 7.83 8.92
CA ASP A 171 7.77 8.00 8.24
C ASP A 171 8.19 6.70 7.55
N GLN A 172 7.97 6.67 6.23
CA GLN A 172 8.27 5.49 5.40
C GLN A 172 9.77 5.14 5.37
N ASN A 173 10.65 6.07 5.74
CA ASN A 173 12.09 5.80 5.85
C ASN A 173 12.46 5.04 7.13
N THR A 174 11.56 4.98 8.10
CA THR A 174 11.76 4.20 9.33
C THR A 174 11.05 2.86 9.25
N ILE A 175 9.73 2.86 8.96
CA ILE A 175 8.92 1.65 8.79
C ILE A 175 8.11 1.82 7.51
N ALA A 176 8.29 0.91 6.56
CA ALA A 176 7.58 0.96 5.30
C ALA A 176 6.12 0.47 5.45
N GLY A 177 5.20 1.12 4.75
CA GLY A 177 3.85 0.59 4.56
C GLY A 177 2.76 1.13 5.48
N ILE A 178 3.09 1.64 6.67
CA ILE A 178 2.12 2.24 7.59
C ILE A 178 1.67 3.60 7.06
N GLY A 179 0.37 3.85 7.07
CA GLY A 179 -0.21 5.14 6.72
C GLY A 179 -1.19 5.63 7.77
N ASN A 180 -2.08 6.53 7.36
CA ASN A 180 -2.97 7.23 8.28
C ASN A 180 -3.99 6.30 8.97
N ILE A 181 -4.50 5.33 8.21
CA ILE A 181 -5.48 4.35 8.71
C ILE A 181 -4.83 3.49 9.78
N TYR A 182 -3.78 2.79 9.41
CA TYR A 182 -3.21 1.76 10.28
C TYR A 182 -2.36 2.32 11.41
N SER A 183 -1.85 3.55 11.31
CA SER A 183 -1.22 4.21 12.46
C SER A 183 -2.20 4.43 13.62
N ASP A 184 -3.46 4.80 13.34
CA ASP A 184 -4.49 4.94 14.38
C ASP A 184 -4.88 3.57 14.96
N GLU A 185 -5.14 2.57 14.10
CA GLU A 185 -5.50 1.22 14.53
C GLU A 185 -4.41 0.54 15.37
N ILE A 186 -3.14 0.71 14.99
CA ILE A 186 -1.97 0.18 15.72
C ILE A 186 -1.85 0.87 17.09
N LEU A 187 -1.89 2.21 17.13
CA LEU A 187 -1.75 2.96 18.37
C LEU A 187 -2.91 2.71 19.34
N PHE A 188 -4.12 2.57 18.82
CA PHE A 188 -5.27 2.18 19.63
C PHE A 188 -5.09 0.78 20.24
N ALA A 189 -4.67 -0.20 19.47
CA ALA A 189 -4.41 -1.54 19.96
C ALA A 189 -3.26 -1.56 21.00
N ALA A 190 -2.23 -0.75 20.79
CA ALA A 190 -1.11 -0.61 21.73
C ALA A 190 -1.45 0.25 22.96
N LYS A 191 -2.64 0.88 23.00
CA LYS A 191 -3.08 1.80 24.06
C LYS A 191 -2.13 3.00 24.24
N ILE A 192 -1.67 3.57 23.15
CA ILE A 192 -0.79 4.73 23.09
C ILE A 192 -1.51 5.88 22.42
N LEU A 193 -1.63 7.04 23.09
CA LEU A 193 -2.22 8.22 22.49
C LEU A 193 -1.38 8.70 21.29
N PRO A 194 -2.01 8.96 20.13
CA PRO A 194 -1.30 9.27 18.88
C PRO A 194 -0.51 10.60 18.94
N SER A 195 -0.93 11.51 19.81
CA SER A 195 -0.29 12.83 20.00
C SER A 195 0.95 12.80 20.91
N ARG A 196 1.17 11.72 21.66
CA ARG A 196 2.31 11.64 22.58
C ARG A 196 3.63 11.78 21.83
N PRO A 197 4.58 12.57 22.36
CA PRO A 197 5.92 12.63 21.80
C PRO A 197 6.59 11.24 21.83
N ALA A 198 7.24 10.85 20.75
CA ALA A 198 7.85 9.52 20.67
C ALA A 198 8.91 9.30 21.77
N ASN A 199 9.68 10.35 22.11
CA ASN A 199 10.68 10.30 23.19
C ASN A 199 10.08 10.19 24.61
N SER A 200 8.77 10.22 24.77
CA SER A 200 8.08 10.02 26.05
C SER A 200 7.63 8.58 26.27
N LEU A 201 7.79 7.70 25.28
CA LEU A 201 7.37 6.31 25.40
C LEU A 201 8.32 5.55 26.31
N THR A 202 7.75 4.71 27.17
CA THR A 202 8.47 3.81 28.07
C THR A 202 8.98 2.57 27.33
N ASP A 203 9.94 1.86 27.89
CA ASP A 203 10.45 0.59 27.33
C ASP A 203 9.35 -0.46 27.17
N LYS A 204 8.36 -0.48 28.06
CA LYS A 204 7.20 -1.37 27.98
C LYS A 204 6.32 -1.02 26.75
N GLU A 205 6.12 0.26 26.48
CA GLU A 205 5.34 0.71 25.33
C GLU A 205 6.08 0.45 24.01
N TRP A 206 7.40 0.61 23.96
CA TRP A 206 8.19 0.21 22.79
C TRP A 206 8.09 -1.30 22.49
N LYS A 207 8.16 -2.14 23.54
CA LYS A 207 7.96 -3.59 23.37
C LYS A 207 6.56 -3.92 22.88
N CYS A 208 5.53 -3.28 23.46
CA CYS A 208 4.16 -3.45 23.02
C CYS A 208 4.00 -3.04 21.54
N LEU A 209 4.52 -1.89 21.15
CA LEU A 209 4.40 -1.36 19.80
C LEU A 209 5.10 -2.28 18.77
N ALA A 210 6.28 -2.81 19.10
CA ALA A 210 7.02 -3.72 18.23
C ALA A 210 6.25 -5.03 17.91
N VAL A 211 5.43 -5.50 18.86
CA VAL A 211 4.56 -6.67 18.67
C VAL A 211 3.27 -6.28 17.94
N THR A 212 2.66 -5.16 18.33
CA THR A 212 1.35 -4.74 17.82
C THR A 212 1.40 -4.35 16.34
N ILE A 213 2.50 -3.77 15.86
CA ILE A 213 2.65 -3.36 14.45
C ILE A 213 2.43 -4.54 13.51
N PRO A 214 3.23 -5.62 13.54
CA PRO A 214 3.04 -6.74 12.63
C PRO A 214 1.71 -7.48 12.87
N GLU A 215 1.28 -7.68 14.13
CA GLU A 215 0.03 -8.35 14.44
C GLU A 215 -1.19 -7.64 13.84
N ARG A 216 -1.27 -6.32 13.96
CA ARG A 216 -2.40 -5.57 13.42
C ARG A 216 -2.41 -5.55 11.90
N LEU A 217 -1.24 -5.37 11.28
CA LEU A 217 -1.14 -5.38 9.83
C LEU A 217 -1.47 -6.76 9.24
N GLU A 218 -1.00 -7.86 9.85
CA GLU A 218 -1.35 -9.22 9.43
C GLU A 218 -2.86 -9.47 9.57
N TYR A 219 -3.45 -9.10 10.71
CA TYR A 219 -4.90 -9.17 10.91
C TYR A 219 -5.67 -8.51 9.77
N PHE A 220 -5.26 -7.30 9.37
CA PHE A 220 -5.94 -6.58 8.30
C PHE A 220 -5.69 -7.18 6.91
N ILE A 221 -4.52 -7.74 6.66
CA ILE A 221 -4.24 -8.49 5.44
C ILE A 221 -5.16 -9.71 5.33
N GLU A 222 -5.33 -10.46 6.42
CA GLU A 222 -6.23 -11.61 6.46
C GLU A 222 -7.70 -11.21 6.24
N LYS A 223 -8.13 -10.10 6.86
CA LYS A 223 -9.50 -9.59 6.70
C LYS A 223 -9.78 -9.01 5.31
N ASN A 224 -8.75 -8.60 4.60
CA ASN A 224 -8.84 -8.13 3.21
C ASN A 224 -8.85 -9.26 2.18
N ALA A 225 -8.66 -10.51 2.58
CA ALA A 225 -8.63 -11.64 1.65
C ALA A 225 -9.91 -11.66 0.80
N ILE A 226 -9.74 -11.68 -0.52
CA ILE A 226 -10.83 -11.64 -1.50
C ILE A 226 -10.46 -12.53 -2.69
N SER A 227 -11.43 -13.17 -3.30
CA SER A 227 -11.21 -13.95 -4.53
C SER A 227 -10.93 -13.04 -5.72
N ALA A 228 -10.33 -13.57 -6.78
CA ALA A 228 -10.10 -12.82 -8.01
C ALA A 228 -11.42 -12.40 -8.68
N GLU A 229 -12.43 -13.27 -8.61
CA GLU A 229 -13.75 -13.04 -9.14
C GLU A 229 -14.46 -11.90 -8.42
N ASP A 230 -14.52 -11.94 -7.08
CA ASP A 230 -15.15 -10.89 -6.26
C ASP A 230 -14.39 -9.57 -6.41
N TYR A 231 -13.05 -9.63 -6.47
CA TYR A 231 -12.23 -8.45 -6.69
C TYR A 231 -12.54 -7.76 -8.04
N LEU A 232 -12.72 -8.55 -9.10
CA LEU A 232 -13.09 -8.04 -10.42
C LEU A 232 -14.53 -7.50 -10.43
N GLU A 233 -15.49 -8.23 -9.85
CA GLU A 233 -16.90 -7.84 -9.78
C GLU A 233 -17.07 -6.49 -9.06
N THR A 234 -16.38 -6.29 -7.98
CA THR A 234 -16.39 -5.03 -7.21
C THR A 234 -15.44 -3.97 -7.77
N LYS A 235 -14.79 -4.26 -8.92
CA LYS A 235 -13.81 -3.36 -9.56
C LYS A 235 -12.69 -2.94 -8.63
N GLY A 236 -12.24 -3.87 -7.77
CA GLY A 236 -11.19 -3.62 -6.79
C GLY A 236 -11.58 -2.59 -5.72
N LYS A 237 -12.84 -2.53 -5.31
CA LYS A 237 -13.32 -1.56 -4.31
C LYS A 237 -13.62 -2.19 -2.95
N ASP A 238 -14.18 -3.40 -2.92
CA ASP A 238 -14.68 -4.02 -1.68
C ASP A 238 -13.64 -4.85 -0.90
N TYR A 239 -12.37 -4.82 -1.33
CA TYR A 239 -11.29 -5.50 -0.61
C TYR A 239 -10.73 -4.68 0.58
N ARG A 240 -11.34 -3.55 0.89
CA ARG A 240 -10.84 -2.63 1.92
C ARG A 240 -11.37 -2.97 3.30
N ASN A 241 -10.53 -2.79 4.31
CA ASN A 241 -10.78 -3.14 5.72
C ASN A 241 -11.88 -2.32 6.42
N THR A 242 -12.64 -1.51 5.72
CA THR A 242 -13.62 -0.60 6.31
C THR A 242 -14.55 -1.23 7.36
N PRO A 243 -15.08 -2.46 7.18
CA PRO A 243 -15.93 -3.09 8.18
C PRO A 243 -15.19 -3.55 9.45
N PHE A 244 -13.86 -3.66 9.40
CA PHE A 244 -13.03 -4.22 10.48
C PHE A 244 -12.23 -3.14 11.22
N LEU A 245 -12.27 -1.89 10.75
CA LEU A 245 -11.63 -0.76 11.43
C LEU A 245 -12.34 -0.49 12.74
N ARG A 246 -11.58 -0.32 13.81
CA ARG A 246 -12.12 -0.16 15.15
C ARG A 246 -12.34 1.30 15.52
N ILE A 247 -11.45 2.17 15.09
CA ILE A 247 -11.51 3.60 15.43
C ILE A 247 -11.36 4.51 14.22
N TYR A 248 -10.60 4.12 13.20
CA TYR A 248 -10.38 4.99 12.05
C TYR A 248 -11.72 5.27 11.34
N GLY A 249 -12.06 6.56 11.19
CA GLY A 249 -13.32 6.99 10.61
C GLY A 249 -14.52 7.03 11.59
N HIS A 250 -14.37 6.55 12.83
CA HIS A 250 -15.42 6.45 13.85
C HIS A 250 -15.38 7.56 14.91
N GLY A 251 -14.69 8.68 14.64
CA GLY A 251 -14.65 9.82 15.57
C GLY A 251 -16.04 10.33 15.90
N GLY A 252 -16.35 10.44 17.20
CA GLY A 252 -17.66 10.78 17.73
C GLY A 252 -18.56 9.58 18.08
N GLU A 253 -18.17 8.36 17.66
CA GLU A 253 -18.88 7.11 18.00
C GLU A 253 -18.36 6.54 19.34
N PRO A 254 -19.09 5.60 19.96
CA PRO A 254 -18.63 4.91 21.16
C PRO A 254 -17.37 4.06 20.88
N CYS A 255 -16.39 4.12 21.78
CA CYS A 255 -15.21 3.25 21.74
C CYS A 255 -15.65 1.78 21.88
N PRO A 256 -15.20 0.87 21.00
CA PRO A 256 -15.58 -0.55 21.05
C PRO A 256 -14.98 -1.31 22.25
N VAL A 257 -14.15 -0.67 23.07
CA VAL A 257 -13.53 -1.27 24.26
C VAL A 257 -14.15 -0.76 25.55
N CYS A 258 -14.29 0.56 25.71
CA CYS A 258 -14.74 1.17 26.98
C CYS A 258 -16.06 1.93 26.88
N GLY A 259 -16.61 2.12 25.68
CA GLY A 259 -17.86 2.86 25.45
C GLY A 259 -17.73 4.40 25.48
N SER A 260 -16.57 4.95 25.84
CA SER A 260 -16.35 6.41 25.80
C SER A 260 -16.41 6.92 24.36
N THR A 261 -16.79 8.18 24.18
CA THR A 261 -16.81 8.80 22.84
C THR A 261 -15.39 8.91 22.27
N LEU A 262 -15.20 8.38 21.06
CA LEU A 262 -13.93 8.49 20.34
C LEU A 262 -13.66 9.95 19.93
N CYS A 263 -12.48 10.42 20.28
CA CYS A 263 -12.03 11.77 19.98
C CYS A 263 -11.45 11.85 18.56
N ARG A 264 -11.58 13.02 17.94
CA ARG A 264 -10.96 13.34 16.65
C ARG A 264 -10.05 14.56 16.80
N THR A 265 -8.87 14.48 16.21
CA THR A 265 -7.91 15.60 16.16
C THR A 265 -7.12 15.60 14.86
N THR A 266 -6.26 16.59 14.69
CA THR A 266 -5.30 16.66 13.58
C THR A 266 -3.88 16.60 14.12
N ILE A 267 -3.10 15.64 13.63
CA ILE A 267 -1.70 15.42 14.03
C ILE A 267 -0.84 15.43 12.78
N GLY A 268 0.13 16.35 12.70
CA GLY A 268 1.02 16.45 11.54
C GLY A 268 0.28 16.66 10.21
N GLY A 269 -0.83 17.40 10.22
CA GLY A 269 -1.66 17.65 9.04
C GLY A 269 -2.55 16.47 8.62
N ARG A 270 -2.65 15.41 9.44
CA ARG A 270 -3.49 14.23 9.20
C ARG A 270 -4.57 14.10 10.27
N SER A 271 -5.77 13.72 9.86
CA SER A 271 -6.82 13.36 10.81
C SER A 271 -6.40 12.15 11.64
N SER A 272 -6.76 12.15 12.91
CA SER A 272 -6.50 11.04 13.83
C SER A 272 -7.72 10.82 14.72
N VAL A 273 -8.06 9.57 14.96
CA VAL A 273 -9.11 9.16 15.89
C VAL A 273 -8.47 8.35 17.00
N TYR A 274 -8.91 8.59 18.24
CA TYR A 274 -8.36 7.90 19.43
C TYR A 274 -9.38 7.83 20.55
N CYS A 275 -9.14 6.95 21.50
CA CYS A 275 -9.84 6.89 22.79
C CYS A 275 -8.91 7.45 23.86
N GLU A 276 -9.44 8.32 24.73
CA GLU A 276 -8.72 8.84 25.91
C GLU A 276 -8.57 7.80 27.01
#